data_33e861824a8fc217373e9b417a445db2
#
_entry.id   33e861824a8fc217373e9b417a445db2
#
_cell.length_a   1.000
_cell.length_b   1.000
_cell.length_c   1.000
_cell.angle_alpha   90.00
_cell.angle_beta   90.00
_cell.angle_gamma   90.00
#
_symmetry.space_group_name_H-M   'P 1'
#
loop_
_entity.id
_entity.type
_entity.pdbx_description
1 polymer ?
#
loop_
_entity_poly.entity_id
_entity_poly.type
_entity_poly.pdbx_seq_one_letter_code
_entity_poly.pdbx_strand_id
1 'polypeptide(L)'
;MTKILIVDDDTDITLAFKKGLEGDDFEVDTFNDPLEALSNFKASKYDLLLLDIRMPKMNGFELYKEIEKVDGVVKVCFITAFEVYYEALREVFPSLEVECFIRKPIEIASLIKKIKNELSVSQRRSQNLDK
;
A
#
# COMPACT_ATOMS: atom_id res chain seq x y z
N MET A 1 17.01 4.37 -3.31
CA MET A 1 16.19 4.68 -2.12
C MET A 1 14.80 4.10 -2.30
N THR A 2 14.28 3.48 -1.29
CA THR A 2 12.94 2.86 -1.34
C THR A 2 11.86 3.92 -1.48
N LYS A 3 11.00 3.77 -2.46
CA LYS A 3 9.95 4.73 -2.76
C LYS A 3 8.57 4.17 -2.48
N ILE A 4 7.79 4.90 -1.71
CA ILE A 4 6.47 4.49 -1.23
C ILE A 4 5.40 5.47 -1.74
N LEU A 5 4.30 4.92 -2.23
CA LEU A 5 3.12 5.71 -2.58
C LEU A 5 2.07 5.50 -1.49
N ILE A 6 1.60 6.58 -0.90
CA ILE A 6 0.52 6.55 0.10
C ILE A 6 -0.74 7.16 -0.50
N VAL A 7 -1.84 6.43 -0.45
CA VAL A 7 -3.15 6.94 -0.88
C VAL A 7 -4.14 6.76 0.26
N ASP A 8 -4.64 7.88 0.78
CA ASP A 8 -5.59 7.93 1.90
C ASP A 8 -6.34 9.25 1.81
N ASP A 9 -7.66 9.21 1.92
CA ASP A 9 -8.48 10.42 1.82
C ASP A 9 -8.33 11.37 3.02
N ASP A 10 -7.70 10.91 4.11
CA ASP A 10 -7.40 11.72 5.28
C ASP A 10 -6.06 12.42 5.12
N THR A 11 -6.09 13.73 4.91
CA THR A 11 -4.90 14.54 4.70
C THR A 11 -3.95 14.56 5.90
N ASP A 12 -4.49 14.48 7.11
CA ASP A 12 -3.67 14.44 8.33
C ASP A 12 -2.86 13.16 8.40
N ILE A 13 -3.45 12.05 8.00
CA ILE A 13 -2.77 10.75 7.98
C ILE A 13 -1.66 10.72 6.93
N THR A 14 -1.94 11.16 5.71
CA THR A 14 -0.90 11.16 4.66
C THR A 14 0.27 12.05 5.03
N LEU A 15 -0.02 13.20 5.64
CA LEU A 15 1.02 14.13 6.08
C LEU A 15 1.87 13.52 7.19
N ALA A 16 1.25 12.92 8.21
CA ALA A 16 1.95 12.31 9.32
C ALA A 16 2.81 11.11 8.88
N PHE A 17 2.26 10.26 8.03
CA PHE A 17 2.98 9.09 7.53
C PHE A 17 4.14 9.49 6.61
N LYS A 18 3.93 10.47 5.73
CA LYS A 18 4.99 10.97 4.88
C LYS A 18 6.16 11.49 5.71
N LYS A 19 5.87 12.31 6.70
CA LYS A 19 6.87 12.89 7.57
C LYS A 19 7.65 11.83 8.34
N GLY A 20 6.95 10.84 8.91
CA GLY A 20 7.56 9.76 9.66
C GLY A 20 8.42 8.85 8.79
N LEU A 21 7.94 8.50 7.62
CA LEU A 21 8.67 7.61 6.71
C LEU A 21 9.88 8.32 6.08
N GLU A 22 9.75 9.57 5.72
CA GLU A 22 10.89 10.35 5.20
C GLU A 22 11.99 10.49 6.24
N GLY A 23 11.63 10.53 7.53
CA GLY A 23 12.61 10.52 8.61
C GLY A 23 13.40 9.23 8.73
N ASP A 24 12.94 8.14 8.10
CA ASP A 24 13.62 6.84 8.07
C ASP A 24 14.17 6.51 6.67
N ASP A 25 14.51 7.53 5.90
CA ASP A 25 15.14 7.42 4.57
C ASP A 25 14.28 6.79 3.47
N PHE A 26 12.96 6.85 3.59
CA PHE A 26 12.07 6.51 2.48
C PHE A 26 11.76 7.76 1.64
N GLU A 27 11.58 7.57 0.34
CA GLU A 27 10.95 8.59 -0.50
C GLU A 27 9.44 8.32 -0.51
N VAL A 28 8.64 9.37 -0.37
CA VAL A 28 7.19 9.20 -0.22
C VAL A 28 6.44 10.20 -1.10
N ASP A 29 5.56 9.67 -1.95
CA ASP A 29 4.54 10.47 -2.63
C ASP A 29 3.19 10.18 -1.98
N THR A 30 2.35 11.19 -1.86
CA THR A 30 1.02 11.04 -1.26
C THR A 30 -0.07 11.58 -2.17
N PHE A 31 -1.21 10.90 -2.16
CA PHE A 31 -2.43 11.38 -2.80
C PHE A 31 -3.60 11.18 -1.84
N ASN A 32 -4.55 12.11 -1.88
CA ASN A 32 -5.76 12.05 -1.05
C ASN A 32 -7.01 11.67 -1.88
N ASP A 33 -6.83 11.48 -3.16
CA ASP A 33 -7.87 11.07 -4.10
C ASP A 33 -7.36 9.85 -4.90
N PRO A 34 -8.08 8.70 -4.84
CA PRO A 34 -7.62 7.50 -5.55
C PRO A 34 -7.57 7.66 -7.06
N LEU A 35 -8.46 8.45 -7.65
CA LEU A 35 -8.45 8.68 -9.10
C LEU A 35 -7.25 9.51 -9.53
N GLU A 36 -6.88 10.50 -8.70
CA GLU A 36 -5.68 11.29 -8.93
C GLU A 36 -4.41 10.44 -8.80
N ALA A 37 -4.39 9.58 -7.80
CA ALA A 37 -3.28 8.65 -7.61
C ALA A 37 -3.11 7.74 -8.84
N LEU A 38 -4.21 7.20 -9.34
CA LEU A 38 -4.19 6.31 -10.50
C LEU A 38 -3.72 7.04 -11.76
N SER A 39 -4.19 8.26 -12.00
CA SER A 39 -3.81 9.03 -13.19
C SER A 39 -2.34 9.47 -13.17
N ASN A 40 -1.75 9.55 -12.00
CA ASN A 40 -0.33 9.91 -11.83
C ASN A 40 0.58 8.72 -11.62
N PHE A 41 0.03 7.51 -11.52
CA PHE A 41 0.83 6.32 -11.28
C PHE A 41 1.69 5.96 -12.50
N LYS A 42 2.94 5.59 -12.23
CA LYS A 42 3.88 5.14 -13.27
C LYS A 42 4.49 3.80 -12.85
N ALA A 43 4.53 2.88 -13.81
CA ALA A 43 5.14 1.58 -13.58
C ALA A 43 6.61 1.71 -13.16
N SER A 44 7.04 0.84 -12.27
CA SER A 44 8.41 0.75 -11.78
C SER A 44 8.88 1.96 -10.96
N LYS A 45 7.98 2.88 -10.64
CA LYS A 45 8.34 4.05 -9.84
C LYS A 45 8.34 3.77 -8.33
N TYR A 46 7.47 2.88 -7.88
CA TYR A 46 7.30 2.63 -6.44
C TYR A 46 7.67 1.20 -6.08
N ASP A 47 8.23 1.04 -4.89
CA ASP A 47 8.55 -0.28 -4.31
C ASP A 47 7.38 -0.83 -3.52
N LEU A 48 6.58 0.05 -2.92
CA LEU A 48 5.44 -0.35 -2.09
C LEU A 48 4.34 0.70 -2.14
N LEU A 49 3.11 0.21 -2.16
CA LEU A 49 1.91 1.03 -2.04
C LEU A 49 1.35 0.88 -0.62
N LEU A 50 0.94 1.98 -0.02
CA LEU A 50 0.21 1.98 1.24
C LEU A 50 -1.15 2.60 0.96
N LEU A 51 -2.18 1.76 0.87
CA LEU A 51 -3.51 2.16 0.41
C LEU A 51 -4.55 2.04 1.50
N ASP A 52 -5.28 3.11 1.74
CA ASP A 52 -6.47 3.05 2.59
C ASP A 52 -7.56 2.26 1.86
N ILE A 53 -8.29 1.44 2.60
CA ILE A 53 -9.34 0.61 2.00
C ILE A 53 -10.58 1.44 1.70
N ARG A 54 -11.03 2.26 2.64
CA ARG A 54 -12.28 3.03 2.49
C ARG A 54 -12.01 4.46 2.06
N MET A 55 -12.27 4.74 0.81
CA MET A 55 -12.13 6.07 0.22
C MET A 55 -13.34 6.35 -0.67
N PRO A 56 -13.75 7.62 -0.81
CA PRO A 56 -14.77 7.99 -1.80
C PRO A 56 -14.31 7.66 -3.22
N LYS A 57 -15.26 7.42 -4.12
CA LYS A 57 -15.06 7.18 -5.55
C LYS A 57 -14.50 5.80 -5.89
N MET A 58 -13.44 5.38 -5.21
CA MET A 58 -12.76 4.11 -5.49
C MET A 58 -12.10 3.62 -4.20
N ASN A 59 -12.38 2.39 -3.78
CA ASN A 59 -11.75 1.83 -2.58
C ASN A 59 -10.32 1.36 -2.88
N GLY A 60 -9.56 1.04 -1.82
CA GLY A 60 -8.17 0.64 -1.96
C GLY A 60 -7.96 -0.62 -2.79
N PHE A 61 -8.87 -1.57 -2.72
CA PHE A 61 -8.78 -2.82 -3.50
C PHE A 61 -8.99 -2.56 -4.99
N GLU A 62 -9.97 -1.73 -5.31
CA GLU A 62 -10.24 -1.34 -6.69
C GLU A 62 -9.05 -0.57 -7.27
N LEU A 63 -8.48 0.33 -6.49
CA LEU A 63 -7.29 1.07 -6.90
C LEU A 63 -6.12 0.13 -7.14
N TYR A 64 -5.88 -0.81 -6.24
CA TYR A 64 -4.81 -1.79 -6.40
C TYR A 64 -4.99 -2.63 -7.67
N LYS A 65 -6.21 -3.06 -7.97
CA LYS A 65 -6.49 -3.82 -9.19
C LYS A 65 -6.12 -3.04 -10.45
N GLU A 66 -6.42 -1.75 -10.47
CA GLU A 66 -6.07 -0.90 -11.61
C GLU A 66 -4.56 -0.68 -11.71
N ILE A 67 -3.89 -0.49 -10.57
CA ILE A 67 -2.44 -0.34 -10.52
C ILE A 67 -1.74 -1.63 -10.97
N GLU A 68 -2.25 -2.78 -10.55
CA GLU A 68 -1.69 -4.09 -10.89
C GLU A 68 -1.64 -4.32 -12.40
N LYS A 69 -2.59 -3.79 -13.14
CA LYS A 69 -2.60 -3.86 -14.60
C LYS A 69 -1.43 -3.10 -15.24
N VAL A 70 -0.92 -2.08 -14.56
CA VAL A 70 0.19 -1.25 -15.03
C VAL A 70 1.52 -1.76 -14.49
N ASP A 71 1.52 -2.23 -13.25
CA ASP A 71 2.72 -2.74 -12.56
C ASP A 71 2.33 -3.91 -11.67
N GLY A 72 2.54 -5.11 -12.14
CA GLY A 72 2.19 -6.34 -11.42
C GLY A 72 3.20 -6.78 -10.37
N VAL A 73 4.31 -6.06 -10.22
CA VAL A 73 5.38 -6.42 -9.26
C VAL A 73 5.38 -5.54 -8.02
N VAL A 74 4.69 -4.41 -8.03
CA VAL A 74 4.67 -3.50 -6.89
C VAL A 74 4.00 -4.17 -5.68
N LYS A 75 4.58 -3.97 -4.50
CA LYS A 75 4.04 -4.53 -3.26
C LYS A 75 2.98 -3.61 -2.68
N VAL A 76 2.05 -4.19 -1.92
CA VAL A 76 0.96 -3.41 -1.33
C VAL A 76 0.76 -3.77 0.13
N CYS A 77 0.55 -2.73 0.95
CA CYS A 77 0.00 -2.86 2.29
C CYS A 77 -1.30 -2.08 2.31
N PHE A 78 -2.37 -2.71 2.78
CA PHE A 78 -3.64 -2.02 2.98
C PHE A 78 -3.74 -1.54 4.40
N ILE A 79 -4.29 -0.35 4.58
CA ILE A 79 -4.49 0.25 5.90
C ILE A 79 -5.96 0.65 6.06
N THR A 80 -6.52 0.40 7.24
CA THR A 80 -7.92 0.73 7.49
C THR A 80 -8.20 0.95 8.97
N ALA A 81 -9.19 1.79 9.27
CA ALA A 81 -9.71 1.96 10.62
C ALA A 81 -10.75 0.89 10.98
N PHE A 82 -11.18 0.09 10.01
CA PHE A 82 -12.25 -0.89 10.17
C PHE A 82 -11.71 -2.32 10.19
N GLU A 83 -12.45 -3.23 10.79
CA GLU A 83 -12.11 -4.64 10.71
C GLU A 83 -12.30 -5.13 9.28
N VAL A 84 -11.31 -5.88 8.80
CA VAL A 84 -11.36 -6.49 7.49
C VAL A 84 -11.61 -7.97 7.67
N TYR A 85 -12.72 -8.44 7.14
CA TYR A 85 -13.01 -9.86 7.12
C TYR A 85 -12.32 -10.48 5.91
N TYR A 86 -11.22 -11.15 6.18
CA TYR A 86 -10.36 -11.71 5.15
C TYR A 86 -11.11 -12.65 4.19
N GLU A 87 -12.04 -13.44 4.73
CA GLU A 87 -12.83 -14.39 3.94
C GLU A 87 -13.77 -13.68 2.97
N ALA A 88 -14.45 -12.64 3.44
CA ALA A 88 -15.33 -11.83 2.58
C ALA A 88 -14.53 -11.14 1.47
N LEU A 89 -13.31 -10.71 1.80
CA LEU A 89 -12.43 -10.08 0.83
C LEU A 89 -12.01 -11.03 -0.27
N ARG A 90 -11.71 -12.27 0.06
CA ARG A 90 -11.33 -13.30 -0.90
C ARG A 90 -12.47 -13.66 -1.86
N GLU A 91 -13.70 -13.57 -1.41
CA GLU A 91 -14.87 -13.81 -2.27
C GLU A 91 -14.98 -12.74 -3.36
N VAL A 92 -14.68 -11.49 -3.02
CA VAL A 92 -14.75 -10.35 -3.96
C VAL A 92 -13.50 -10.29 -4.84
N PHE A 93 -12.35 -10.63 -4.29
CA PHE A 93 -11.05 -10.58 -4.98
C PHE A 93 -10.31 -11.91 -4.84
N PRO A 94 -10.76 -12.97 -5.54
CA PRO A 94 -10.20 -14.31 -5.31
C PRO A 94 -8.73 -14.45 -5.68
N SER A 95 -8.22 -13.60 -6.56
CA SER A 95 -6.81 -13.61 -6.96
C SER A 95 -5.92 -12.71 -6.10
N LEU A 96 -6.49 -12.05 -5.09
CA LEU A 96 -5.76 -11.09 -4.28
C LEU A 96 -4.97 -11.82 -3.18
N GLU A 97 -3.66 -11.92 -3.37
CA GLU A 97 -2.75 -12.41 -2.34
C GLU A 97 -2.23 -11.22 -1.54
N VAL A 98 -3.02 -10.80 -0.55
CA VAL A 98 -2.62 -9.68 0.31
C VAL A 98 -2.15 -10.24 1.64
N GLU A 99 -0.93 -9.92 1.99
CA GLU A 99 -0.32 -10.35 3.25
C GLU A 99 -0.12 -9.21 4.24
N CYS A 100 -0.21 -7.97 3.77
CA CYS A 100 0.01 -6.82 4.62
C CYS A 100 -1.27 -6.02 4.81
N PHE A 101 -1.89 -6.22 5.97
CA PHE A 101 -3.01 -5.42 6.45
C PHE A 101 -2.57 -4.69 7.71
N ILE A 102 -2.81 -3.39 7.74
CA ILE A 102 -2.45 -2.53 8.85
C ILE A 102 -3.72 -1.89 9.39
N ARG A 103 -3.93 -1.98 10.70
CA ARG A 103 -5.08 -1.38 11.37
C ARG A 103 -4.72 -0.02 11.94
N LYS A 104 -5.55 0.98 11.65
CA LYS A 104 -5.43 2.30 12.28
C LYS A 104 -6.06 2.27 13.67
N PRO A 105 -5.56 3.06 14.63
CA PRO A 105 -4.36 3.88 14.56
C PRO A 105 -3.09 3.06 14.67
N ILE A 106 -2.01 3.51 14.04
CA ILE A 106 -0.72 2.85 14.12
C ILE A 106 0.38 3.89 14.37
N GLU A 107 1.31 3.56 15.24
CA GLU A 107 2.48 4.40 15.50
C GLU A 107 3.47 4.32 14.34
N ILE A 108 4.19 5.40 14.10
CA ILE A 108 5.15 5.48 12.99
C ILE A 108 6.21 4.37 13.08
N ALA A 109 6.75 4.10 14.26
CA ALA A 109 7.75 3.04 14.43
C ALA A 109 7.21 1.67 14.03
N SER A 110 5.97 1.38 14.37
CA SER A 110 5.31 0.11 14.00
C SER A 110 5.03 0.05 12.51
N LEU A 111 4.61 1.16 11.91
CA LEU A 111 4.38 1.26 10.47
C LEU A 111 5.66 1.00 9.69
N ILE A 112 6.76 1.63 10.08
CA ILE A 112 8.08 1.43 9.47
C ILE A 112 8.48 -0.04 9.53
N LYS A 113 8.32 -0.66 10.67
CA LYS A 113 8.65 -2.08 10.87
C LYS A 113 7.84 -2.99 9.94
N LYS A 114 6.54 -2.76 9.82
CA LYS A 114 5.67 -3.55 8.94
C LYS A 114 6.04 -3.37 7.47
N ILE A 115 6.35 -2.15 7.05
CA ILE A 115 6.78 -1.85 5.69
C ILE A 115 8.09 -2.56 5.36
N LYS A 116 9.08 -2.45 6.24
CA LYS A 116 10.37 -3.12 6.04
C LYS A 116 10.22 -4.64 5.98
N ASN A 117 9.36 -5.19 6.82
CA ASN A 117 9.09 -6.62 6.83
C ASN A 117 8.46 -7.08 5.51
N GLU A 118 7.49 -6.34 4.99
CA GLU A 118 6.83 -6.68 3.73
C GLU A 118 7.79 -6.61 2.55
N LEU A 119 8.63 -5.60 2.50
CA LEU A 119 9.65 -5.48 1.45
C LEU A 119 10.62 -6.65 1.48
N SER A 120 11.02 -7.08 2.66
CA SER A 120 11.93 -8.23 2.84
C SER A 120 11.29 -9.56 2.40
N VAL A 121 10.05 -9.81 2.79
CA VAL A 121 9.31 -11.02 2.40
C VAL A 121 9.13 -11.08 0.89
N SER A 122 8.83 -9.94 0.27
CA SER A 122 8.65 -9.83 -1.17
C SER A 122 9.91 -10.20 -1.95
N GLN A 123 11.07 -9.77 -1.48
CA GLN A 123 12.35 -10.13 -2.09
C GLN A 123 12.60 -11.63 -2.01
N ARG A 124 12.30 -12.24 -0.88
CA ARG A 124 12.45 -13.70 -0.71
C ARG A 124 11.56 -14.49 -1.66
N ARG A 125 10.33 -14.05 -1.88
CA ARG A 125 9.40 -14.69 -2.82
C ARG A 125 9.90 -14.61 -4.25
N SER A 126 10.36 -13.44 -4.67
CA SER A 126 10.93 -13.27 -6.00
C SER A 126 12.10 -14.23 -6.23
N GLN A 127 12.96 -14.39 -5.24
CA GLN A 127 14.08 -15.34 -5.31
C GLN A 127 13.61 -16.79 -5.40
N ASN A 128 12.54 -17.15 -4.72
CA ASN A 128 11.99 -18.51 -4.73
C ASN A 128 11.29 -18.82 -6.06
N LEU A 129 10.68 -17.84 -6.68
CA LEU A 129 9.99 -18.02 -7.96
C LEU A 129 10.96 -18.20 -9.13
N ASP A 130 12.17 -17.69 -9.00
CA ASP A 130 13.21 -17.80 -10.02
C ASP A 130 13.92 -19.17 -10.00
N LYS A 131 13.52 -20.03 -9.12
CA LYS A 131 13.99 -21.40 -9.08
C LYS A 131 13.01 -22.33 -9.80
#